data_3f8a7bbca7f7b58395be0d22888c17b8
#
_entry.id   3f8a7bbca7f7b58395be0d22888c17b8
#
_cell.length_a   1.000
_cell.length_b   1.000
_cell.length_c   1.000
_cell.angle_alpha   90.00
_cell.angle_beta   90.00
_cell.angle_gamma   90.00
#
_symmetry.space_group_name_H-M   'P 1'
#
loop_
_entity.id
_entity.type
_entity.pdbx_description
1 polymer ?
#
loop_
_entity_poly.entity_id
_entity_poly.type
_entity_poly.pdbx_seq_one_letter_code
_entity_poly.pdbx_strand_id
1 'polypeptide(L)'
;MVLLERFNKQRLPRALSLKKKVDSGELLDDYDRKYIKEIQKDAGQVTSLIERNPEYKDLAANIINLWTEIIEKDIENQKQAGK
;
A
#
# COMPACT_ATOMS: atom_id res chain seq x y z
N MET A 1 -1.48 -16.05 11.61
CA MET A 1 -0.71 -14.90 12.07
C MET A 1 -1.57 -13.63 12.04
N VAL A 2 -1.78 -13.04 13.21
CA VAL A 2 -2.80 -12.00 13.40
C VAL A 2 -2.49 -10.72 12.61
N LEU A 3 -1.23 -10.27 12.59
CA LEU A 3 -0.86 -9.03 11.93
C LEU A 3 -1.08 -9.08 10.41
N LEU A 4 -0.66 -10.16 9.76
CA LEU A 4 -0.86 -10.31 8.32
C LEU A 4 -2.33 -10.50 7.96
N GLU A 5 -3.09 -11.20 8.80
CA GLU A 5 -4.53 -11.34 8.59
C GLU A 5 -5.25 -9.99 8.69
N ARG A 6 -4.87 -9.17 9.67
CA ARG A 6 -5.41 -7.81 9.79
C ARG A 6 -5.08 -6.99 8.58
N PHE A 7 -3.82 -7.04 8.15
CA PHE A 7 -3.38 -6.31 6.97
C PHE A 7 -4.19 -6.69 5.75
N ASN A 8 -4.36 -8.00 5.56
CA ASN A 8 -5.09 -8.53 4.40
C ASN A 8 -6.59 -8.20 4.45
N LYS A 9 -7.23 -8.35 5.61
CA LYS A 9 -8.68 -8.16 5.75
C LYS A 9 -9.10 -6.70 5.84
N GLN A 10 -8.34 -5.88 6.55
CA GLN A 10 -8.72 -4.50 6.83
C GLN A 10 -8.13 -3.50 5.84
N ARG A 11 -6.92 -3.77 5.36
CA ARG A 11 -6.17 -2.81 4.55
C ARG A 11 -6.17 -3.13 3.06
N LEU A 12 -6.28 -4.39 2.70
CA LEU A 12 -6.29 -4.76 1.28
C LEU A 12 -7.47 -4.18 0.52
N PRO A 13 -8.72 -4.21 1.02
CA PRO A 13 -9.83 -3.55 0.33
C PRO A 13 -9.60 -2.06 0.14
N ARG A 14 -9.00 -1.39 1.12
CA ARG A 14 -8.67 0.02 1.02
C ARG A 14 -7.59 0.26 -0.04
N ALA A 15 -6.58 -0.62 -0.08
CA ALA A 15 -5.52 -0.54 -1.08
C ALA A 15 -6.07 -0.67 -2.49
N LEU A 16 -6.97 -1.62 -2.72
CA LEU A 16 -7.60 -1.81 -4.02
C LEU A 16 -8.45 -0.60 -4.42
N SER A 17 -9.14 0.01 -3.47
CA SER A 17 -9.90 1.23 -3.70
C SER A 17 -8.99 2.39 -4.10
N LEU A 18 -7.86 2.57 -3.41
CA LEU A 18 -6.89 3.60 -3.73
C LEU A 18 -6.24 3.36 -5.08
N LYS A 19 -5.93 2.11 -5.40
CA LYS A 19 -5.37 1.74 -6.71
C LYS A 19 -6.33 2.12 -7.83
N LYS A 20 -7.61 1.83 -7.68
CA LYS A 20 -8.63 2.19 -8.66
C LYS A 20 -8.71 3.70 -8.85
N LYS A 21 -8.61 4.44 -7.75
CA LYS A 21 -8.64 5.90 -7.77
C LYS A 21 -7.45 6.48 -8.56
N VAL A 22 -6.24 6.01 -8.28
CA VAL A 22 -5.05 6.51 -8.99
C VAL A 22 -5.00 6.05 -10.44
N ASP A 23 -5.47 4.84 -10.73
CA ASP A 23 -5.52 4.33 -12.10
C ASP A 23 -6.48 5.14 -12.97
N SER A 24 -7.51 5.76 -12.38
CA SER A 24 -8.42 6.65 -13.11
C SER A 24 -7.88 8.07 -13.28
N GLY A 25 -6.67 8.33 -12.79
CA GLY A 25 -6.00 9.64 -12.91
C GLY A 25 -6.33 10.61 -11.79
N GLU A 26 -7.09 10.19 -10.80
CA GLU A 26 -7.43 11.04 -9.66
C GLU A 26 -6.25 11.19 -8.71
N LEU A 27 -6.15 12.38 -8.09
CA LEU A 27 -5.16 12.61 -7.05
C LEU A 27 -5.66 12.09 -5.71
N LEU A 28 -4.74 11.57 -4.91
CA LEU A 28 -5.05 11.19 -3.53
C LEU A 28 -5.15 12.46 -2.68
N ASP A 29 -6.13 12.49 -1.78
CA ASP A 29 -6.26 13.61 -0.85
C ASP A 29 -5.35 13.43 0.37
N ASP A 30 -5.35 14.42 1.27
CA ASP A 30 -4.50 14.38 2.47
C ASP A 30 -4.83 13.19 3.36
N TYR A 31 -6.09 12.81 3.43
CA TYR A 31 -6.53 11.67 4.21
C TYR A 31 -5.95 10.36 3.65
N ASP A 32 -6.01 10.20 2.34
CA ASP A 32 -5.46 9.02 1.65
C ASP A 32 -3.95 8.94 1.86
N ARG A 33 -3.24 10.07 1.76
CA ARG A 33 -1.79 10.11 1.95
C ARG A 33 -1.38 9.78 3.37
N LYS A 34 -2.15 10.24 4.34
CA LYS A 34 -1.92 9.91 5.74
C LYS A 34 -2.06 8.40 5.96
N TYR A 35 -3.06 7.79 5.33
CA TYR A 35 -3.27 6.35 5.40
C TYR A 35 -2.08 5.59 4.81
N ILE A 36 -1.57 6.04 3.66
CA ILE A 36 -0.40 5.43 3.02
C ILE A 36 0.84 5.52 3.93
N LYS A 37 1.04 6.64 4.61
CA LYS A 37 2.15 6.79 5.56
C LYS A 37 2.05 5.79 6.69
N GLU A 38 0.85 5.55 7.20
CA GLU A 38 0.62 4.54 8.24
C GLU A 38 0.96 3.13 7.73
N ILE A 39 0.61 2.82 6.49
CA ILE A 39 0.93 1.54 5.87
C ILE A 39 2.44 1.37 5.70
N GLN A 40 3.14 2.41 5.27
CA GLN A 40 4.59 2.37 5.13
C GLN A 40 5.29 2.13 6.47
N LYS A 41 4.74 2.70 7.53
CA LYS A 41 5.24 2.49 8.88
C LYS A 41 5.06 1.03 9.30
N ASP A 42 3.92 0.43 8.98
CA ASP A 42 3.65 -0.97 9.28
C ASP A 42 4.48 -1.93 8.43
N ALA A 43 4.91 -1.50 7.25
CA ALA A 43 5.73 -2.33 6.37
C ALA A 43 7.04 -2.76 7.02
N GLY A 44 7.61 -1.93 7.89
CA GLY A 44 8.79 -2.30 8.66
C GLY A 44 8.53 -3.48 9.59
N GLN A 45 7.36 -3.53 10.21
CA GLN A 45 6.96 -4.63 11.08
C GLN A 45 6.74 -5.92 10.27
N VAL A 46 6.15 -5.78 9.08
CA VAL A 46 5.92 -6.92 8.18
C VAL A 46 7.25 -7.53 7.76
N THR A 47 8.25 -6.71 7.46
CA THR A 47 9.59 -7.18 7.10
C THR A 47 10.20 -8.03 8.23
N SER A 48 10.09 -7.58 9.47
CA SER A 48 10.57 -8.33 10.63
C SER A 48 9.85 -9.68 10.77
N LEU A 49 8.55 -9.70 10.51
CA LEU A 49 7.77 -10.94 10.55
C LEU A 49 8.21 -11.93 9.48
N ILE A 50 8.52 -11.45 8.28
CA ILE A 50 8.97 -12.30 7.17
C ILE A 50 10.30 -12.95 7.51
N GLU A 51 11.21 -12.22 8.14
CA GLU A 51 12.49 -12.76 8.56
C GLU A 51 12.32 -13.95 9.51
N ARG A 52 11.28 -13.91 10.34
CA ARG A 52 10.98 -15.00 11.28
C ARG A 52 10.13 -16.10 10.66
N ASN A 53 9.35 -15.77 9.62
CA ASN A 53 8.39 -16.69 9.01
C ASN A 53 8.49 -16.59 7.48
N PRO A 54 9.52 -17.22 6.87
CA PRO A 54 9.74 -17.10 5.42
C PRO A 54 8.56 -17.52 4.55
N GLU A 55 7.65 -18.33 5.09
CA GLU A 55 6.46 -18.78 4.36
C GLU A 55 5.52 -17.64 3.96
N TYR A 56 5.63 -16.48 4.61
CA TYR A 56 4.79 -15.32 4.30
C TYR A 56 5.43 -14.36 3.31
N LYS A 57 6.62 -14.69 2.81
CA LYS A 57 7.39 -13.80 1.93
C LYS A 57 6.62 -13.41 0.68
N ASP A 58 5.99 -14.38 0.02
CA ASP A 58 5.27 -14.11 -1.23
C ASP A 58 4.05 -13.22 -1.00
N LEU A 59 3.29 -13.49 0.06
CA LEU A 59 2.13 -12.67 0.40
C LEU A 59 2.54 -11.24 0.71
N ALA A 60 3.59 -11.05 1.50
CA ALA A 60 4.08 -9.73 1.85
C ALA A 60 4.64 -8.98 0.64
N ALA A 61 5.33 -9.69 -0.26
CA ALA A 61 5.84 -9.08 -1.49
C ALA A 61 4.70 -8.56 -2.35
N ASN A 62 3.61 -9.31 -2.48
CA ASN A 62 2.44 -8.87 -3.24
C ASN A 62 1.81 -7.62 -2.65
N ILE A 63 1.70 -7.55 -1.33
CA ILE A 63 1.16 -6.38 -0.63
C ILE A 63 2.05 -5.16 -0.84
N ILE A 64 3.35 -5.32 -0.69
CA ILE A 64 4.31 -4.23 -0.87
C ILE A 64 4.28 -3.73 -2.32
N ASN A 65 4.23 -4.62 -3.29
CA ASN A 65 4.15 -4.25 -4.70
C ASN A 65 2.88 -3.45 -5.00
N LEU A 66 1.76 -3.84 -4.44
CA LEU A 66 0.49 -3.13 -4.62
C LEU A 66 0.59 -1.68 -4.11
N TRP A 67 1.12 -1.49 -2.91
CA TRP A 67 1.28 -0.16 -2.34
C TRP A 67 2.30 0.68 -3.11
N THR A 68 3.38 0.06 -3.59
CA THR A 68 4.38 0.73 -4.42
C THR A 68 3.75 1.24 -5.72
N GLU A 69 2.93 0.42 -6.38
CA GLU A 69 2.22 0.84 -7.60
C GLU A 69 1.29 2.03 -7.34
N ILE A 70 0.58 2.02 -6.23
CA ILE A 70 -0.32 3.12 -5.85
C ILE A 70 0.47 4.41 -5.68
N ILE A 71 1.59 4.35 -4.95
CA ILE A 71 2.42 5.52 -4.68
C ILE A 71 3.03 6.07 -5.97
N GLU A 72 3.57 5.20 -6.81
CA GLU A 72 4.17 5.61 -8.08
C GLU A 72 3.14 6.26 -9.01
N LYS A 73 1.94 5.70 -9.07
CA LYS A 73 0.87 6.25 -9.89
C LYS A 73 0.39 7.59 -9.37
N ASP A 74 0.32 7.76 -8.04
CA ASP A 74 -0.03 9.04 -7.44
C ASP A 74 1.00 10.11 -7.79
N ILE A 75 2.28 9.79 -7.72
CA ILE A 75 3.35 10.72 -8.09
C ILE A 75 3.23 11.12 -9.56
N GLU A 76 2.97 10.17 -10.45
CA GLU A 76 2.77 10.43 -11.86
C GLU A 76 1.58 11.36 -12.09
N ASN A 77 0.45 11.11 -11.41
CA ASN A 77 -0.74 11.95 -11.51
C ASN A 77 -0.48 13.36 -11.01
N GLN A 78 0.32 13.52 -9.95
CA GLN A 78 0.70 14.84 -9.45
C GLN A 78 1.53 15.61 -10.46
N LYS A 79 2.46 14.95 -11.14
CA LYS A 79 3.27 15.58 -12.17
C LYS A 79 2.41 16.06 -13.35
N GLN A 80 1.44 15.26 -13.76
CA GLN A 80 0.54 15.63 -14.84
C GLN A 80 -0.38 16.78 -14.43
N ALA A 81 -0.87 16.78 -13.20
CA ALA A 81 -1.72 17.85 -12.69
C ALA A 81 -0.97 19.16 -12.52
N GLY A 82 0.35 19.10 -12.26
CA GLY A 82 1.19 20.29 -12.10
C GLY A 82 1.54 20.99 -13.39
N LYS A 83 1.18 20.43 -14.52
CA LYS A 83 1.36 21.05 -15.82
C LYS A 83 0.19 21.98 -16.12
#